data_50fffe3f9b3fd09ea10c3fbee1a8b1f1
#
_entry.id   50fffe3f9b3fd09ea10c3fbee1a8b1f1
#
_cell.length_a   1.000
_cell.length_b   1.000
_cell.length_c   1.000
_cell.angle_alpha   90.00
_cell.angle_beta   90.00
_cell.angle_gamma   90.00
#
_symmetry.space_group_name_H-M   'P 1'
#
loop_
_entity.id
_entity.type
_entity.pdbx_description
1 polymer ?
#
loop_
_entity_poly.entity_id
_entity_poly.type
_entity_poly.pdbx_seq_one_letter_code
_entity_poly.pdbx_strand_id
1 'polypeptide(L)'
;MNGDGIIELNVPQLPYYLGAGRSEYEIGDQHPNRKKLGIYDVLIVVKGELYIGENDQQWTLEKGDSLILLPEGKHYSVRPCTHKTVFYWLHFEHVERYESLLTSSDHEPELQDSSRPFGNPYTLRLPKHSKLAHPQAAFNLLEQLLTLEMDSSFWQEQRLLGELLSMLEEGSLRVMDSVQTRLAEQAAIYIQQNYKTKVTNETLAAALHFHPNYVIRCMKMKYGKTPIEYLNELRLERAKRLLVTTDWLIDRIAEEVGFRYAPYFSSCFKRYIGFSPLQFRKQYMTT
;
A
#
# COMPACT_ATOMS: atom_id res chain seq x y z
N MET A 1 -11.72 -5.72 -23.21
CA MET A 1 -11.86 -5.82 -21.75
C MET A 1 -10.74 -4.98 -21.18
N ASN A 2 -11.05 -3.81 -20.62
CA ASN A 2 -10.07 -2.91 -20.05
C ASN A 2 -9.57 -3.54 -18.76
N GLY A 3 -8.31 -3.96 -18.76
CA GLY A 3 -7.68 -4.54 -17.58
C GLY A 3 -7.26 -3.43 -16.60
N ASP A 4 -8.20 -2.97 -15.78
CA ASP A 4 -7.91 -2.08 -14.66
C ASP A 4 -7.24 -2.90 -13.55
N GLY A 5 -5.98 -3.30 -13.79
CA GLY A 5 -5.17 -4.01 -12.81
C GLY A 5 -4.80 -3.10 -11.64
N ILE A 6 -4.76 -3.66 -10.43
CA ILE A 6 -4.21 -3.00 -9.24
C ILE A 6 -2.81 -3.54 -8.99
N ILE A 7 -1.86 -2.65 -8.79
CA ILE A 7 -0.50 -2.96 -8.36
C ILE A 7 -0.47 -2.84 -6.85
N GLU A 8 -0.15 -3.92 -6.13
CA GLU A 8 -0.03 -3.94 -4.68
C GLU A 8 1.45 -3.94 -4.28
N LEU A 9 1.86 -2.94 -3.50
CA LEU A 9 3.21 -2.80 -2.97
C LEU A 9 3.17 -2.91 -1.45
N ASN A 10 3.84 -3.91 -0.89
CA ASN A 10 3.89 -4.13 0.54
C ASN A 10 4.92 -3.20 1.22
N VAL A 11 4.44 -2.36 2.13
CA VAL A 11 5.29 -1.46 2.93
C VAL A 11 5.46 -2.11 4.32
N PRO A 12 6.68 -2.21 4.93
CA PRO A 12 7.54 -1.05 5.19
C PRO A 12 8.75 -0.87 4.29
N GLN A 13 8.92 -1.53 3.19
CA GLN A 13 9.92 -1.00 2.26
C GLN A 13 9.25 0.07 1.41
N LEU A 14 9.57 1.33 1.67
CA LEU A 14 9.03 2.44 0.90
C LEU A 14 9.54 2.38 -0.55
N PRO A 15 8.69 2.70 -1.55
CA PRO A 15 9.16 2.94 -2.90
C PRO A 15 10.28 3.99 -2.90
N TYR A 16 11.32 3.72 -3.69
CA TYR A 16 12.53 4.55 -3.74
C TYR A 16 12.57 5.34 -5.05
N TYR A 17 12.68 6.65 -4.97
CA TYR A 17 12.80 7.53 -6.14
C TYR A 17 14.11 7.30 -6.87
N LEU A 18 14.06 7.21 -8.20
CA LEU A 18 15.23 7.05 -9.06
C LEU A 18 15.43 8.22 -10.02
N GLY A 19 14.35 8.81 -10.51
CA GLY A 19 14.44 9.93 -11.43
C GLY A 19 13.08 10.29 -12.01
N ALA A 20 12.98 11.50 -12.55
CA ALA A 20 11.82 11.96 -13.29
C ALA A 20 12.26 12.85 -14.46
N GLY A 21 11.38 13.01 -15.44
CA GLY A 21 11.62 13.90 -16.55
C GLY A 21 10.33 14.27 -17.28
N ARG A 22 10.47 15.24 -18.17
CA ARG A 22 9.41 15.70 -19.07
C ARG A 22 9.83 15.44 -20.50
N SER A 23 8.97 14.79 -21.26
CA SER A 23 9.19 14.50 -22.68
C SER A 23 8.17 15.25 -23.54
N GLU A 24 8.66 15.74 -24.66
CA GLU A 24 7.82 16.31 -25.71
C GLU A 24 8.04 15.52 -27.00
N TYR A 25 6.97 15.02 -27.55
CA TYR A 25 6.96 14.29 -28.83
C TYR A 25 6.23 15.11 -29.89
N GLU A 26 6.83 15.23 -31.04
CA GLU A 26 6.18 15.79 -32.24
C GLU A 26 5.35 14.72 -32.96
N ILE A 27 4.61 15.13 -33.98
CA ILE A 27 3.86 14.20 -34.80
C ILE A 27 4.82 13.19 -35.48
N GLY A 28 4.57 11.92 -35.31
CA GLY A 28 5.40 10.84 -35.85
C GLY A 28 6.36 10.23 -34.82
N ASP A 29 6.63 10.91 -33.72
CA ASP A 29 7.49 10.35 -32.66
C ASP A 29 6.80 9.18 -31.95
N GLN A 30 7.63 8.32 -31.38
CA GLN A 30 7.18 7.10 -30.70
C GLN A 30 7.91 6.90 -29.39
N HIS A 31 7.19 6.34 -28.41
CA HIS A 31 7.81 5.89 -27.17
C HIS A 31 8.80 4.73 -27.45
N PRO A 32 10.02 4.75 -26.90
CA PRO A 32 10.99 3.68 -27.13
C PRO A 32 10.50 2.33 -26.59
N ASN A 33 10.77 1.27 -27.35
CA ASN A 33 10.46 -0.09 -26.91
C ASN A 33 11.51 -0.57 -25.91
N ARG A 34 11.06 -1.05 -24.75
CA ARG A 34 11.93 -1.52 -23.66
C ARG A 34 11.40 -2.80 -23.05
N LYS A 35 12.24 -3.55 -22.36
CA LYS A 35 11.85 -4.76 -21.63
C LYS A 35 12.69 -4.91 -20.37
N LYS A 36 12.05 -5.39 -19.29
CA LYS A 36 12.73 -5.75 -18.05
C LYS A 36 13.65 -4.65 -17.51
N LEU A 37 13.12 -3.44 -17.35
CA LEU A 37 13.90 -2.31 -16.83
C LEU A 37 14.27 -2.48 -15.35
N GLY A 38 13.60 -3.38 -14.62
CA GLY A 38 13.81 -3.60 -13.19
C GLY A 38 13.23 -2.49 -12.30
N ILE A 39 12.53 -1.53 -12.87
CA ILE A 39 11.96 -0.36 -12.17
C ILE A 39 10.52 -0.14 -12.60
N TYR A 40 9.74 0.51 -11.75
CA TYR A 40 8.43 1.03 -12.12
C TYR A 40 8.60 2.34 -12.89
N ASP A 41 7.88 2.48 -14.01
CA ASP A 41 7.89 3.69 -14.84
C ASP A 41 6.46 4.26 -14.89
N VAL A 42 6.27 5.42 -14.27
CA VAL A 42 4.98 6.13 -14.23
C VAL A 42 4.95 7.14 -15.34
N LEU A 43 3.98 7.03 -16.24
CA LEU A 43 3.72 7.99 -17.32
C LEU A 43 2.50 8.81 -16.99
N ILE A 44 2.57 10.13 -17.12
CA ILE A 44 1.44 11.05 -16.87
C ILE A 44 1.35 12.05 -18.03
N VAL A 45 0.26 12.01 -18.79
CA VAL A 45 0.08 12.85 -19.97
C VAL A 45 -0.45 14.23 -19.58
N VAL A 46 0.26 15.27 -20.09
CA VAL A 46 -0.09 16.68 -19.89
C VAL A 46 -0.90 17.21 -21.07
N LYS A 47 -0.53 16.79 -22.29
CA LYS A 47 -1.15 17.27 -23.54
C LYS A 47 -0.97 16.23 -24.65
N GLY A 48 -1.93 16.14 -25.55
CA GLY A 48 -1.89 15.20 -26.66
C GLY A 48 -2.29 13.79 -26.23
N GLU A 49 -1.82 12.81 -26.97
CA GLU A 49 -2.15 11.39 -26.78
C GLU A 49 -0.87 10.56 -26.89
N LEU A 50 -0.68 9.63 -25.94
CA LEU A 50 0.41 8.66 -25.95
C LEU A 50 -0.14 7.26 -26.17
N TYR A 51 0.36 6.55 -27.18
CA TYR A 51 -0.06 5.20 -27.55
C TYR A 51 0.96 4.19 -27.10
N ILE A 52 0.67 3.48 -26.00
CA ILE A 52 1.64 2.59 -25.36
C ILE A 52 1.02 1.23 -25.06
N GLY A 53 1.81 0.18 -25.21
CA GLY A 53 1.45 -1.18 -24.84
C GLY A 53 2.43 -1.76 -23.83
N GLU A 54 1.96 -2.66 -22.99
CA GLU A 54 2.79 -3.51 -22.14
C GLU A 54 2.29 -4.95 -22.21
N ASN A 55 3.17 -5.87 -22.56
CA ASN A 55 2.82 -7.26 -22.82
C ASN A 55 1.66 -7.36 -23.84
N ASP A 56 0.51 -7.90 -23.43
CA ASP A 56 -0.68 -8.07 -24.30
C ASP A 56 -1.72 -6.95 -24.14
N GLN A 57 -1.44 -5.93 -23.33
CA GLN A 57 -2.33 -4.81 -23.08
C GLN A 57 -1.88 -3.54 -23.81
N GLN A 58 -2.84 -2.72 -24.24
CA GLN A 58 -2.59 -1.47 -24.94
C GLN A 58 -3.47 -0.35 -24.39
N TRP A 59 -2.90 0.85 -24.30
CA TRP A 59 -3.59 2.05 -23.82
C TRP A 59 -3.39 3.22 -24.79
N THR A 60 -4.41 4.05 -24.89
CA THR A 60 -4.32 5.41 -25.40
C THR A 60 -4.45 6.33 -24.20
N LEU A 61 -3.38 7.00 -23.84
CA LEU A 61 -3.34 7.91 -22.70
C LEU A 61 -3.60 9.32 -23.19
N GLU A 62 -4.57 9.97 -22.58
CA GLU A 62 -4.93 11.37 -22.84
C GLU A 62 -4.51 12.27 -21.67
N LYS A 63 -4.73 13.57 -21.82
CA LYS A 63 -4.44 14.55 -20.75
C LYS A 63 -5.03 14.14 -19.39
N GLY A 64 -4.17 14.05 -18.39
CA GLY A 64 -4.51 13.67 -17.02
C GLY A 64 -4.59 12.17 -16.78
N ASP A 65 -4.33 11.33 -17.80
CA ASP A 65 -4.16 9.90 -17.59
C ASP A 65 -2.80 9.59 -17.03
N SER A 66 -2.74 8.58 -16.16
CA SER A 66 -1.53 7.97 -15.64
C SER A 66 -1.50 6.48 -15.98
N LEU A 67 -0.31 5.97 -16.27
CA LEU A 67 -0.04 4.55 -16.49
C LEU A 67 1.24 4.17 -15.75
N ILE A 68 1.23 3.05 -15.04
CA ILE A 68 2.43 2.51 -14.36
C ILE A 68 2.89 1.27 -15.12
N LEU A 69 4.06 1.35 -15.74
CA LEU A 69 4.71 0.21 -16.39
C LEU A 69 5.51 -0.60 -15.36
N LEU A 70 5.45 -1.94 -15.50
CA LEU A 70 6.01 -2.86 -14.51
C LEU A 70 7.49 -3.15 -14.76
N PRO A 71 8.27 -3.46 -13.71
CA PRO A 71 9.70 -3.74 -13.80
C PRO A 71 10.06 -4.86 -14.79
N GLU A 72 9.28 -5.93 -14.80
CA GLU A 72 9.48 -7.11 -15.64
C GLU A 72 8.72 -7.03 -16.99
N GLY A 73 7.95 -5.95 -17.20
CA GLY A 73 7.12 -5.75 -18.38
C GLY A 73 7.95 -5.53 -19.66
N LYS A 74 7.35 -5.87 -20.80
CA LYS A 74 7.79 -5.44 -22.11
C LYS A 74 6.87 -4.35 -22.59
N HIS A 75 7.32 -3.10 -22.59
CA HIS A 75 6.52 -1.98 -23.10
C HIS A 75 7.01 -1.51 -24.47
N TYR A 76 6.08 -1.00 -25.24
CA TYR A 76 6.31 -0.63 -26.64
C TYR A 76 5.33 0.45 -27.08
N SER A 77 5.71 1.18 -28.13
CA SER A 77 4.78 2.08 -28.79
C SER A 77 3.80 1.29 -29.67
N VAL A 78 2.51 1.53 -29.50
CA VAL A 78 1.46 0.90 -30.31
C VAL A 78 1.42 1.52 -31.71
N ARG A 79 1.60 2.85 -31.76
CA ARG A 79 1.67 3.64 -33.00
C ARG A 79 2.32 4.99 -32.73
N PRO A 80 2.76 5.72 -33.80
CA PRO A 80 3.29 7.08 -33.65
C PRO A 80 2.27 8.06 -33.08
N CYS A 81 2.76 9.10 -32.42
CA CYS A 81 1.95 10.23 -31.97
C CYS A 81 1.30 10.95 -33.18
N THR A 82 0.00 11.18 -33.09
CA THR A 82 -0.78 11.89 -34.13
C THR A 82 -0.85 13.39 -33.90
N HIS A 83 -0.49 13.82 -32.70
CA HIS A 83 -0.45 15.22 -32.26
C HIS A 83 0.79 15.45 -31.40
N LYS A 84 1.18 16.71 -31.25
CA LYS A 84 2.21 17.08 -30.29
C LYS A 84 1.79 16.61 -28.88
N THR A 85 2.58 15.71 -28.31
CA THR A 85 2.30 15.03 -27.04
C THR A 85 3.34 15.42 -25.99
N VAL A 86 2.88 15.82 -24.81
CA VAL A 86 3.73 16.16 -23.68
C VAL A 86 3.34 15.30 -22.51
N PHE A 87 4.30 14.68 -21.90
CA PHE A 87 4.09 13.81 -20.73
C PHE A 87 5.28 13.87 -19.77
N TYR A 88 5.01 13.59 -18.50
CA TYR A 88 6.02 13.28 -17.51
C TYR A 88 6.24 11.80 -17.42
N TRP A 89 7.48 11.40 -17.13
CA TRP A 89 7.84 10.08 -16.68
C TRP A 89 8.51 10.18 -15.31
N LEU A 90 8.29 9.17 -14.47
CA LEU A 90 8.90 9.06 -13.14
C LEU A 90 9.25 7.60 -12.89
N HIS A 91 10.48 7.37 -12.50
CA HIS A 91 11.01 6.05 -12.17
C HIS A 91 11.12 5.89 -10.66
N PHE A 92 10.64 4.77 -10.16
CA PHE A 92 10.88 4.36 -8.78
C PHE A 92 11.14 2.86 -8.70
N GLU A 93 11.84 2.45 -7.66
CA GLU A 93 12.08 1.06 -7.30
C GLU A 93 11.28 0.70 -6.06
N HIS A 94 10.76 -0.52 -6.03
CA HIS A 94 10.22 -1.13 -4.84
C HIS A 94 10.68 -2.58 -4.80
N VAL A 95 11.54 -2.89 -3.83
CA VAL A 95 12.04 -4.24 -3.61
C VAL A 95 11.05 -4.94 -2.70
N GLU A 96 10.30 -5.90 -3.23
CA GLU A 96 9.61 -6.85 -2.37
C GLU A 96 10.66 -7.57 -1.54
N ARG A 97 10.44 -7.63 -0.24
CA ARG A 97 11.38 -8.23 0.71
C ARG A 97 11.71 -9.65 0.25
N TYR A 98 12.94 -9.87 -0.10
CA TYR A 98 13.45 -11.16 -0.52
C TYR A 98 13.30 -12.19 0.63
N GLU A 99 12.21 -12.94 0.62
CA GLU A 99 12.21 -14.28 1.21
C GLU A 99 13.09 -15.26 0.39
N SER A 100 13.54 -14.87 -0.80
CA SER A 100 14.23 -15.75 -1.74
C SER A 100 15.76 -15.69 -1.71
N LEU A 101 16.40 -14.81 -0.95
CA LEU A 101 17.87 -14.80 -0.86
C LEU A 101 18.46 -15.73 0.20
N LEU A 102 17.63 -16.46 0.95
CA LEU A 102 18.06 -17.39 1.99
C LEU A 102 17.72 -18.86 1.71
N THR A 103 17.36 -19.23 0.50
CA THR A 103 17.15 -20.64 0.13
C THR A 103 18.43 -21.39 -0.26
N SER A 104 19.55 -21.07 0.36
CA SER A 104 20.76 -21.89 0.29
C SER A 104 21.42 -22.01 1.67
N SER A 105 20.72 -22.58 2.61
CA SER A 105 21.26 -23.39 3.73
C SER A 105 20.13 -23.70 4.73
N ASP A 106 20.09 -24.94 5.17
CA ASP A 106 19.24 -25.58 6.17
C ASP A 106 18.87 -24.72 7.39
N HIS A 107 17.93 -23.79 7.24
CA HIS A 107 17.32 -23.11 8.38
C HIS A 107 15.79 -23.08 8.18
N GLU A 108 15.09 -23.41 9.26
CA GLU A 108 13.64 -23.39 9.42
C GLU A 108 13.01 -22.09 8.85
N PRO A 109 11.77 -22.13 8.33
CA PRO A 109 11.11 -20.96 7.76
C PRO A 109 11.11 -19.82 8.79
N GLU A 110 11.78 -18.71 8.46
CA GLU A 110 11.74 -17.52 9.31
C GLU A 110 10.28 -17.10 9.52
N LEU A 111 9.97 -16.99 10.80
CA LEU A 111 8.68 -16.59 11.33
C LEU A 111 8.15 -15.34 10.61
N GLN A 112 6.88 -15.42 10.21
CA GLN A 112 6.11 -14.34 9.61
C GLN A 112 6.41 -12.98 10.27
N ASP A 113 6.41 -11.92 9.50
CA ASP A 113 6.66 -10.51 9.93
C ASP A 113 5.84 -10.05 11.15
N SER A 114 4.82 -10.85 11.53
CA SER A 114 4.02 -10.72 12.75
C SER A 114 4.82 -10.84 14.06
N SER A 115 6.05 -11.40 14.04
CA SER A 115 6.91 -11.53 15.23
C SER A 115 7.60 -10.22 15.64
N ARG A 116 7.65 -9.21 14.78
CA ARG A 116 8.32 -7.94 15.08
C ARG A 116 7.49 -7.09 16.05
N PRO A 117 8.15 -6.48 17.08
CA PRO A 117 7.45 -5.65 18.05
C PRO A 117 6.90 -4.34 17.47
N PHE A 118 7.50 -3.87 16.38
CA PHE A 118 7.16 -2.62 15.72
C PHE A 118 6.95 -2.89 14.21
N GLY A 119 5.78 -3.37 13.87
CA GLY A 119 5.33 -3.50 12.49
C GLY A 119 4.04 -2.71 12.29
N ASN A 120 3.92 -2.03 11.20
CA ASN A 120 2.67 -1.47 10.74
C ASN A 120 2.59 -1.74 9.23
N PRO A 121 2.33 -2.99 8.85
CA PRO A 121 2.27 -3.35 7.44
C PRO A 121 1.16 -2.53 6.77
N TYR A 122 1.52 -1.89 5.69
CA TYR A 122 0.62 -1.16 4.82
C TYR A 122 0.81 -1.67 3.40
N THR A 123 -0.26 -1.84 2.67
CA THR A 123 -0.21 -2.17 1.25
C THR A 123 -0.67 -0.97 0.44
N LEU A 124 0.26 -0.38 -0.29
CA LEU A 124 -0.03 0.69 -1.24
C LEU A 124 -0.68 0.07 -2.48
N ARG A 125 -1.85 0.57 -2.87
CA ARG A 125 -2.63 0.06 -3.99
C ARG A 125 -2.70 1.08 -5.11
N LEU A 126 -1.88 0.88 -6.13
CA LEU A 126 -1.78 1.78 -7.27
C LEU A 126 -2.57 1.20 -8.47
N PRO A 127 -3.43 1.99 -9.12
CA PRO A 127 -4.08 1.54 -10.34
C PRO A 127 -3.05 1.44 -11.46
N LYS A 128 -3.11 0.37 -12.24
CA LYS A 128 -2.26 0.20 -13.43
C LYS A 128 -2.43 1.37 -14.41
N HIS A 129 -3.67 1.77 -14.62
CA HIS A 129 -4.07 2.92 -15.44
C HIS A 129 -5.18 3.68 -14.71
N SER A 130 -5.10 5.01 -14.67
CA SER A 130 -6.15 5.83 -14.06
C SER A 130 -6.19 7.24 -14.64
N LYS A 131 -7.34 7.89 -14.46
CA LYS A 131 -7.51 9.33 -14.68
C LYS A 131 -7.27 10.05 -13.36
N LEU A 132 -6.30 10.95 -13.31
CA LEU A 132 -6.00 11.74 -12.12
C LEU A 132 -7.20 12.64 -11.76
N ALA A 133 -7.55 12.65 -10.47
CA ALA A 133 -8.61 13.53 -9.97
C ALA A 133 -8.20 15.01 -10.01
N HIS A 134 -6.94 15.29 -9.73
CA HIS A 134 -6.35 16.61 -9.66
C HIS A 134 -5.06 16.67 -10.50
N PRO A 135 -5.15 16.63 -11.86
CA PRO A 135 -3.97 16.54 -12.72
C PRO A 135 -2.98 17.69 -12.50
N GLN A 136 -3.47 18.91 -12.27
CA GLN A 136 -2.61 20.08 -12.07
C GLN A 136 -1.74 19.95 -10.80
N ALA A 137 -2.27 19.37 -9.73
CA ALA A 137 -1.50 19.13 -8.52
C ALA A 137 -0.37 18.12 -8.76
N ALA A 138 -0.64 17.04 -9.50
CA ALA A 138 0.40 16.08 -9.89
C ALA A 138 1.46 16.73 -10.79
N PHE A 139 1.06 17.55 -11.76
CA PHE A 139 2.02 18.29 -12.61
C PHE A 139 2.91 19.22 -11.77
N ASN A 140 2.35 19.91 -10.79
CA ASN A 140 3.12 20.79 -9.91
C ASN A 140 4.13 20.01 -9.04
N LEU A 141 3.78 18.82 -8.56
CA LEU A 141 4.72 17.94 -7.84
C LEU A 141 5.87 17.48 -8.75
N LEU A 142 5.57 17.10 -9.99
CA LEU A 142 6.58 16.69 -10.96
C LEU A 142 7.49 17.86 -11.36
N GLU A 143 6.96 19.05 -11.57
CA GLU A 143 7.80 20.25 -11.82
C GLU A 143 8.71 20.55 -10.61
N GLN A 144 8.22 20.40 -9.39
CA GLN A 144 9.07 20.53 -8.20
C GLN A 144 10.20 19.49 -8.20
N LEU A 145 9.91 18.21 -8.53
CA LEU A 145 10.93 17.17 -8.64
C LEU A 145 12.01 17.52 -9.67
N LEU A 146 11.63 18.10 -10.82
CA LEU A 146 12.55 18.46 -11.89
C LEU A 146 13.41 19.72 -11.56
N THR A 147 13.00 20.50 -10.57
CA THR A 147 13.73 21.72 -10.17
C THR A 147 14.61 21.52 -8.94
N LEU A 148 14.64 20.33 -8.35
CA LEU A 148 15.51 20.02 -7.21
C LEU A 148 16.98 20.02 -7.63
N GLU A 149 17.82 20.71 -6.86
CA GLU A 149 19.27 20.69 -7.05
C GLU A 149 19.88 19.40 -6.50
N MET A 150 20.91 18.87 -7.15
CA MET A 150 21.47 17.53 -6.89
C MET A 150 22.02 17.33 -5.46
N ASP A 151 22.38 18.37 -4.73
CA ASP A 151 23.11 18.24 -3.46
C ASP A 151 22.24 18.17 -2.18
N SER A 152 20.93 18.38 -2.25
CA SER A 152 20.07 18.41 -1.05
C SER A 152 18.78 17.59 -1.18
N SER A 153 18.67 16.77 -2.18
CA SER A 153 17.39 16.37 -2.74
C SER A 153 16.76 15.10 -2.15
N PHE A 154 17.55 14.16 -1.60
CA PHE A 154 17.07 12.82 -1.25
C PHE A 154 15.73 12.79 -0.48
N TRP A 155 15.66 13.47 0.67
CA TRP A 155 14.43 13.48 1.47
C TRP A 155 13.29 14.25 0.81
N GLN A 156 13.61 15.27 0.01
CA GLN A 156 12.61 16.02 -0.73
C GLN A 156 12.05 15.20 -1.89
N GLU A 157 12.90 14.50 -2.62
CA GLU A 157 12.52 13.56 -3.68
C GLU A 157 11.60 12.46 -3.16
N GLN A 158 11.98 11.83 -2.04
CA GLN A 158 11.18 10.78 -1.40
C GLN A 158 9.83 11.31 -0.90
N ARG A 159 9.78 12.53 -0.37
CA ARG A 159 8.53 13.16 0.04
C ARG A 159 7.61 13.40 -1.16
N LEU A 160 8.14 14.00 -2.24
CA LEU A 160 7.37 14.31 -3.44
C LEU A 160 6.91 13.02 -4.15
N LEU A 161 7.75 11.98 -4.18
CA LEU A 161 7.34 10.65 -4.65
C LEU A 161 6.16 10.12 -3.81
N GLY A 162 6.26 10.16 -2.48
CA GLY A 162 5.20 9.71 -1.57
C GLY A 162 3.88 10.46 -1.79
N GLU A 163 3.93 11.77 -1.97
CA GLU A 163 2.77 12.60 -2.27
C GLU A 163 2.14 12.21 -3.62
N LEU A 164 2.95 12.00 -4.66
CA LEU A 164 2.45 11.57 -5.98
C LEU A 164 1.82 10.18 -5.92
N LEU A 165 2.48 9.22 -5.27
CA LEU A 165 1.93 7.86 -5.10
C LEU A 165 0.62 7.86 -4.31
N SER A 166 0.50 8.71 -3.27
CA SER A 166 -0.77 8.91 -2.54
C SER A 166 -1.88 9.44 -3.45
N MET A 167 -1.58 10.39 -4.35
CA MET A 167 -2.56 10.90 -5.31
C MET A 167 -3.00 9.83 -6.33
N LEU A 168 -2.08 8.96 -6.75
CA LEU A 168 -2.39 7.83 -7.63
C LEU A 168 -3.26 6.79 -6.91
N GLU A 169 -2.96 6.50 -5.63
CA GLU A 169 -3.76 5.59 -4.81
C GLU A 169 -5.19 6.11 -4.58
N GLU A 170 -5.37 7.40 -4.33
CA GLU A 170 -6.70 8.03 -4.21
C GLU A 170 -7.52 7.86 -5.48
N GLY A 171 -6.89 7.90 -6.66
CA GLY A 171 -7.52 7.58 -7.94
C GLY A 171 -8.06 6.15 -7.99
N SER A 172 -7.31 5.19 -7.42
CA SER A 172 -7.74 3.79 -7.27
C SER A 172 -8.94 3.64 -6.34
N LEU A 173 -8.94 4.35 -5.23
CA LEU A 173 -10.04 4.29 -4.26
C LEU A 173 -11.38 4.77 -4.86
N ARG A 174 -11.36 5.72 -5.79
CA ARG A 174 -12.56 6.19 -6.48
C ARG A 174 -13.14 5.17 -7.48
N VAL A 175 -12.29 4.41 -8.15
CA VAL A 175 -12.74 3.32 -9.05
C VAL A 175 -13.31 2.16 -8.24
N MET A 176 -12.78 1.91 -7.04
CA MET A 176 -13.29 0.91 -6.08
C MET A 176 -14.32 1.49 -5.10
N ASP A 177 -14.80 2.73 -5.29
CA ASP A 177 -15.72 3.44 -4.39
C ASP A 177 -17.14 2.82 -4.42
N SER A 178 -17.19 1.52 -4.20
CA SER A 178 -18.44 0.84 -3.89
C SER A 178 -18.86 1.20 -2.46
N VAL A 179 -20.16 1.28 -2.22
CA VAL A 179 -20.75 1.45 -0.87
C VAL A 179 -20.12 0.44 0.11
N GLN A 180 -19.74 -0.73 -0.39
CA GLN A 180 -19.11 -1.82 0.37
C GLN A 180 -17.70 -1.46 0.85
N THR A 181 -16.88 -0.83 0.00
CA THR A 181 -15.51 -0.42 0.35
C THR A 181 -15.54 0.69 1.40
N ARG A 182 -16.37 1.71 1.19
CA ARG A 182 -16.56 2.80 2.18
C ARG A 182 -17.05 2.29 3.52
N LEU A 183 -18.01 1.34 3.52
CA LEU A 183 -18.48 0.74 4.75
C LEU A 183 -17.39 -0.03 5.49
N ALA A 184 -16.55 -0.79 4.78
CA ALA A 184 -15.43 -1.49 5.39
C ALA A 184 -14.40 -0.52 6.01
N GLU A 185 -14.13 0.63 5.37
CA GLU A 185 -13.27 1.69 5.91
C GLU A 185 -13.86 2.32 7.17
N GLN A 186 -15.14 2.68 7.13
CA GLN A 186 -15.83 3.20 8.30
C GLN A 186 -15.80 2.21 9.47
N ALA A 187 -15.96 0.90 9.18
CA ALA A 187 -15.85 -0.15 10.18
C ALA A 187 -14.43 -0.23 10.76
N ALA A 188 -13.39 -0.16 9.94
CA ALA A 188 -12.01 -0.15 10.40
C ALA A 188 -11.69 1.08 11.26
N ILE A 189 -12.12 2.27 10.86
CA ILE A 189 -11.97 3.52 11.63
C ILE A 189 -12.68 3.40 12.98
N TYR A 190 -13.93 2.92 13.01
CA TYR A 190 -14.66 2.71 14.25
C TYR A 190 -13.91 1.74 15.17
N ILE A 191 -13.40 0.63 14.66
CA ILE A 191 -12.64 -0.35 15.43
C ILE A 191 -11.36 0.29 15.98
N GLN A 192 -10.63 1.06 15.17
CA GLN A 192 -9.40 1.75 15.60
C GLN A 192 -9.65 2.77 16.73
N GLN A 193 -10.76 3.47 16.68
CA GLN A 193 -11.14 4.44 17.72
C GLN A 193 -11.65 3.78 19.01
N ASN A 194 -12.24 2.58 18.90
CA ASN A 194 -12.92 1.91 20.02
C ASN A 194 -12.25 0.61 20.47
N TYR A 195 -11.03 0.29 20.01
CA TYR A 195 -10.42 -1.02 20.22
C TYR A 195 -10.27 -1.43 21.70
N LYS A 196 -10.13 -0.48 22.62
CA LYS A 196 -10.04 -0.75 24.07
C LYS A 196 -11.39 -1.17 24.69
N THR A 197 -12.49 -0.86 24.05
CA THR A 197 -13.84 -1.11 24.57
C THR A 197 -14.42 -2.43 24.05
N LYS A 198 -15.62 -2.77 24.49
CA LYS A 198 -16.35 -3.95 23.98
C LYS A 198 -16.89 -3.62 22.58
N VAL A 199 -16.22 -4.06 21.53
CA VAL A 199 -16.73 -4.04 20.16
C VAL A 199 -17.21 -5.43 19.79
N THR A 200 -18.46 -5.55 19.33
CA THR A 200 -19.07 -6.77 18.76
C THR A 200 -19.58 -6.46 17.35
N ASN A 201 -19.90 -7.50 16.58
CA ASN A 201 -20.47 -7.29 15.25
C ASN A 201 -21.77 -6.48 15.30
N GLU A 202 -22.59 -6.70 16.36
CA GLU A 202 -23.86 -6.01 16.58
C GLU A 202 -23.64 -4.54 16.92
N THR A 203 -22.72 -4.23 17.86
CA THR A 203 -22.43 -2.83 18.25
C THR A 203 -21.80 -2.05 17.10
N LEU A 204 -20.93 -2.67 16.32
CA LEU A 204 -20.34 -2.07 15.13
C LEU A 204 -21.38 -1.81 14.06
N ALA A 205 -22.23 -2.78 13.77
CA ALA A 205 -23.28 -2.68 12.77
C ALA A 205 -24.34 -1.63 13.15
N ALA A 206 -24.71 -1.56 14.42
CA ALA A 206 -25.61 -0.53 14.92
C ALA A 206 -25.01 0.87 14.78
N ALA A 207 -23.74 1.05 15.11
CA ALA A 207 -23.03 2.33 14.96
C ALA A 207 -22.93 2.81 13.50
N LEU A 208 -22.85 1.86 12.57
CA LEU A 208 -22.76 2.14 11.13
C LEU A 208 -24.11 2.15 10.41
N HIS A 209 -25.20 1.84 11.11
CA HIS A 209 -26.58 1.71 10.58
C HIS A 209 -26.72 0.67 9.45
N PHE A 210 -26.00 -0.46 9.58
CA PHE A 210 -26.08 -1.58 8.65
C PHE A 210 -26.34 -2.91 9.34
N HIS A 211 -26.73 -3.93 8.57
CA HIS A 211 -26.88 -5.28 9.09
C HIS A 211 -25.51 -5.92 9.40
N PRO A 212 -25.31 -6.64 10.54
CA PRO A 212 -24.02 -7.23 10.93
C PRO A 212 -23.37 -8.08 9.83
N ASN A 213 -24.13 -8.96 9.19
CA ASN A 213 -23.60 -9.83 8.12
C ASN A 213 -23.11 -9.04 6.90
N TYR A 214 -23.70 -7.88 6.63
CA TYR A 214 -23.27 -7.02 5.54
C TYR A 214 -21.91 -6.36 5.86
N VAL A 215 -21.74 -5.84 7.07
CA VAL A 215 -20.46 -5.29 7.55
C VAL A 215 -19.36 -6.35 7.52
N ILE A 216 -19.65 -7.57 8.02
CA ILE A 216 -18.70 -8.72 7.99
C ILE A 216 -18.27 -9.01 6.56
N ARG A 217 -19.21 -9.06 5.59
CA ARG A 217 -18.91 -9.32 4.19
C ARG A 217 -18.03 -8.24 3.58
N CYS A 218 -18.33 -6.97 3.84
CA CYS A 218 -17.55 -5.83 3.36
C CYS A 218 -16.12 -5.85 3.92
N MET A 219 -15.96 -6.10 5.22
CA MET A 219 -14.65 -6.22 5.88
C MET A 219 -13.83 -7.39 5.30
N LYS A 220 -14.46 -8.56 5.12
CA LYS A 220 -13.80 -9.72 4.50
C LYS A 220 -13.37 -9.43 3.07
N MET A 221 -14.21 -8.74 2.29
CA MET A 221 -13.89 -8.39 0.91
C MET A 221 -12.70 -7.43 0.81
N LYS A 222 -12.65 -6.41 1.69
CA LYS A 222 -11.61 -5.38 1.65
C LYS A 222 -10.33 -5.77 2.39
N TYR A 223 -10.45 -6.36 3.58
CA TYR A 223 -9.32 -6.63 4.48
C TYR A 223 -9.00 -8.12 4.64
N GLY A 224 -9.73 -9.03 3.97
CA GLY A 224 -9.58 -10.46 4.13
C GLY A 224 -10.02 -11.01 5.50
N LYS A 225 -10.57 -10.16 6.39
CA LYS A 225 -10.80 -10.44 7.82
C LYS A 225 -12.20 -10.00 8.24
N THR A 226 -12.76 -10.72 9.21
CA THR A 226 -13.97 -10.25 9.92
C THR A 226 -13.63 -9.05 10.81
N PRO A 227 -14.64 -8.25 11.24
CA PRO A 227 -14.41 -7.15 12.18
C PRO A 227 -13.71 -7.58 13.47
N ILE A 228 -14.05 -8.74 14.02
CA ILE A 228 -13.48 -9.24 15.27
C ILE A 228 -12.03 -9.75 15.07
N GLU A 229 -11.73 -10.37 13.93
CA GLU A 229 -10.35 -10.73 13.57
C GLU A 229 -9.48 -9.49 13.41
N TYR A 230 -9.98 -8.46 12.72
CA TYR A 230 -9.31 -7.17 12.58
C TYR A 230 -9.08 -6.47 13.91
N LEU A 231 -10.09 -6.46 14.80
CA LEU A 231 -9.99 -5.93 16.17
C LEU A 231 -8.91 -6.65 16.98
N ASN A 232 -8.93 -7.98 16.96
CA ASN A 232 -7.96 -8.78 17.71
C ASN A 232 -6.54 -8.54 17.23
N GLU A 233 -6.33 -8.51 15.93
CA GLU A 233 -5.03 -8.19 15.32
C GLU A 233 -4.53 -6.80 15.76
N LEU A 234 -5.35 -5.79 15.67
CA LEU A 234 -5.01 -4.43 16.12
C LEU A 234 -4.59 -4.40 17.60
N ARG A 235 -5.32 -5.12 18.47
CA ARG A 235 -5.00 -5.24 19.90
C ARG A 235 -3.67 -5.94 20.12
N LEU A 236 -3.41 -7.03 19.39
CA LEU A 236 -2.18 -7.80 19.50
C LEU A 236 -0.96 -7.00 19.02
N GLU A 237 -1.10 -6.23 17.94
CA GLU A 237 -0.05 -5.32 17.48
C GLU A 237 0.28 -4.23 18.51
N ARG A 238 -0.74 -3.70 19.20
CA ARG A 238 -0.54 -2.78 20.30
C ARG A 238 0.12 -3.45 21.51
N ALA A 239 -0.28 -4.69 21.82
CA ALA A 239 0.32 -5.47 22.90
C ALA A 239 1.80 -5.77 22.65
N LYS A 240 2.21 -6.08 21.43
CA LYS A 240 3.64 -6.27 21.08
C LYS A 240 4.49 -5.08 21.52
N ARG A 241 4.02 -3.86 21.21
CA ARG A 241 4.72 -2.64 21.60
C ARG A 241 4.85 -2.52 23.12
N LEU A 242 3.74 -2.70 23.85
CA LEU A 242 3.74 -2.61 25.32
C LEU A 242 4.63 -3.69 25.97
N LEU A 243 4.67 -4.89 25.42
CA LEU A 243 5.52 -5.98 25.88
C LEU A 243 7.00 -5.64 25.84
N VAL A 244 7.43 -4.84 24.86
CA VAL A 244 8.83 -4.47 24.65
C VAL A 244 9.19 -3.13 25.33
N THR A 245 8.21 -2.23 25.45
CA THR A 245 8.47 -0.87 25.97
C THR A 245 8.13 -0.67 27.44
N THR A 246 7.53 -1.68 28.09
CA THR A 246 7.12 -1.57 29.50
C THR A 246 7.39 -2.86 30.27
N ASP A 247 7.57 -2.72 31.59
CA ASP A 247 7.66 -3.85 32.54
C ASP A 247 6.30 -4.30 33.08
N TRP A 248 5.21 -3.86 32.45
CA TRP A 248 3.85 -4.16 32.91
C TRP A 248 3.60 -5.67 32.92
N LEU A 249 2.83 -6.11 33.92
CA LEU A 249 2.35 -7.49 33.97
C LEU A 249 1.53 -7.83 32.71
N ILE A 250 1.57 -9.07 32.31
CA ILE A 250 0.85 -9.55 31.11
C ILE A 250 -0.67 -9.26 31.23
N ASP A 251 -1.23 -9.43 32.43
CA ASP A 251 -2.64 -9.16 32.70
C ASP A 251 -2.98 -7.68 32.48
N ARG A 252 -2.12 -6.76 32.96
CA ARG A 252 -2.27 -5.32 32.75
C ARG A 252 -2.18 -4.96 31.26
N ILE A 253 -1.28 -5.57 30.52
CA ILE A 253 -1.17 -5.34 29.05
C ILE A 253 -2.44 -5.83 28.34
N ALA A 254 -2.93 -7.02 28.72
CA ALA A 254 -4.17 -7.55 28.16
C ALA A 254 -5.35 -6.58 28.37
N GLU A 255 -5.52 -6.05 29.58
CA GLU A 255 -6.54 -5.07 29.93
C GLU A 255 -6.36 -3.76 29.12
N GLU A 256 -5.14 -3.21 29.09
CA GLU A 256 -4.82 -1.95 28.40
C GLU A 256 -5.14 -2.00 26.91
N VAL A 257 -4.97 -3.15 26.26
CA VAL A 257 -5.30 -3.32 24.83
C VAL A 257 -6.74 -3.79 24.61
N GLY A 258 -7.55 -3.93 25.66
CA GLY A 258 -8.99 -4.19 25.58
C GLY A 258 -9.40 -5.68 25.67
N PHE A 259 -8.50 -6.59 26.06
CA PHE A 259 -8.89 -7.96 26.38
C PHE A 259 -9.38 -8.03 27.85
N ARG A 260 -10.55 -8.58 28.05
CA ARG A 260 -11.14 -8.74 29.39
C ARG A 260 -10.59 -9.91 30.19
N TYR A 261 -9.93 -10.87 29.51
CA TYR A 261 -9.50 -12.11 30.09
C TYR A 261 -8.11 -12.46 29.60
N ALA A 262 -7.11 -12.36 30.47
CA ALA A 262 -5.70 -12.52 30.11
C ALA A 262 -5.31 -13.90 29.56
N PRO A 263 -5.89 -15.05 30.03
CA PRO A 263 -5.67 -16.33 29.36
C PRO A 263 -6.13 -16.36 27.90
N TYR A 264 -7.26 -15.72 27.58
CA TYR A 264 -7.73 -15.61 26.20
C TYR A 264 -6.80 -14.72 25.37
N PHE A 265 -6.35 -13.61 25.91
CA PHE A 265 -5.32 -12.77 25.30
C PHE A 265 -4.06 -13.59 24.98
N SER A 266 -3.53 -14.34 25.95
CA SER A 266 -2.31 -15.16 25.78
C SER A 266 -2.48 -16.23 24.72
N SER A 267 -3.64 -16.86 24.64
CA SER A 267 -3.98 -17.85 23.61
C SER A 267 -4.09 -17.20 22.23
N CYS A 268 -4.75 -16.05 22.10
CA CYS A 268 -4.83 -15.28 20.87
C CYS A 268 -3.44 -14.81 20.41
N PHE A 269 -2.65 -14.27 21.34
CA PHE A 269 -1.29 -13.81 21.06
C PHE A 269 -0.40 -14.94 20.54
N LYS A 270 -0.40 -16.10 21.24
CA LYS A 270 0.38 -17.26 20.80
C LYS A 270 -0.07 -17.78 19.43
N ARG A 271 -1.37 -17.82 19.16
CA ARG A 271 -1.91 -18.27 17.87
C ARG A 271 -1.53 -17.32 16.73
N TYR A 272 -1.50 -16.00 17.00
CA TYR A 272 -1.25 -14.99 15.98
C TYR A 272 0.25 -14.73 15.75
N ILE A 273 1.05 -14.71 16.84
CA ILE A 273 2.48 -14.34 16.81
C ILE A 273 3.40 -15.59 16.82
N GLY A 274 2.90 -16.76 17.20
CA GLY A 274 3.68 -18.01 17.35
C GLY A 274 4.26 -18.21 18.76
N PHE A 275 4.42 -17.17 19.56
CA PHE A 275 4.97 -17.21 20.92
C PHE A 275 3.97 -16.74 21.96
N SER A 276 4.13 -17.21 23.23
CA SER A 276 3.37 -16.59 24.31
C SER A 276 3.86 -15.16 24.57
N PRO A 277 3.01 -14.27 25.17
CA PRO A 277 3.42 -12.90 25.49
C PRO A 277 4.71 -12.82 26.31
N LEU A 278 4.88 -13.75 27.27
CA LEU A 278 6.08 -13.79 28.10
C LEU A 278 7.31 -14.25 27.31
N GLN A 279 7.17 -15.25 26.43
CA GLN A 279 8.25 -15.69 25.56
C GLN A 279 8.65 -14.57 24.58
N PHE A 280 7.67 -13.89 23.99
CA PHE A 280 7.91 -12.75 23.13
C PHE A 280 8.69 -11.66 23.85
N ARG A 281 8.27 -11.26 25.07
CA ARG A 281 9.00 -10.27 25.88
C ARG A 281 10.45 -10.66 26.10
N LYS A 282 10.72 -11.93 26.48
CA LYS A 282 12.09 -12.42 26.74
C LYS A 282 13.02 -12.37 25.53
N GLN A 283 12.49 -12.35 24.31
CA GLN A 283 13.33 -12.22 23.10
C GLN A 283 13.93 -10.81 22.93
N TYR A 284 13.32 -9.80 23.53
CA TYR A 284 13.69 -8.39 23.35
C TYR A 284 14.20 -7.71 24.63
N MET A 285 14.06 -8.34 25.77
CA MET A 285 14.57 -7.82 27.04
C MET A 285 15.79 -8.66 27.48
N THR A 286 16.96 -8.03 27.48
CA THR A 286 18.15 -8.55 28.17
C THR A 286 17.96 -8.41 29.68
N THR A 287 18.11 -9.49 30.42
CA THR A 287 18.20 -9.50 31.90
C THR A 287 19.47 -8.83 32.33
#